data_b0fb59110c0bf8c52d31435ecfb9c3a6
#
_entry.id   b0fb59110c0bf8c52d31435ecfb9c3a6
#
_cell.length_a   1.000
_cell.length_b   1.000
_cell.length_c   1.000
_cell.angle_alpha   90.00
_cell.angle_beta   90.00
_cell.angle_gamma   90.00
#
_symmetry.space_group_name_H-M   'P 1'
#
loop_
_entity.id
_entity.type
_entity.pdbx_description
1 polymer ?
#
loop_
_entity_poly.entity_id
_entity_poly.type
_entity_poly.pdbx_seq_one_letter_code
_entity_poly.pdbx_strand_id
1 'polypeptide(L)'
;MMTPNRFFSRGLYAVAGLVLSFGAALAQAAAPASAPARPQPPDVKMVGKWAVRCFPISSPSPCDIYQELAEKNTGQRVLAISIAYVPSLDRNGIIISVPLEVSIPKGLVIQTDNFTSPALKYRRCDRNGCYVEMPMDAASIASLSKSGPDAHIKITADGGKEFTLNFSLDGFASAYDQMVQQAKEKAKPLPKQDGAPPPQ
;
A
#
# COMPACT_ATOMS: atom_id res chain seq x y z
N MET A 1 68.06 3.56 1.58
CA MET A 1 69.18 3.40 2.52
C MET A 1 68.87 2.23 3.45
N MET A 2 69.75 1.23 3.36
CA MET A 2 70.11 0.21 4.37
C MET A 2 69.02 -0.68 4.96
N THR A 3 68.82 -1.86 4.50
CA THR A 3 69.37 -3.25 4.73
C THR A 3 69.79 -3.62 6.18
N PRO A 4 70.00 -4.89 6.44
CA PRO A 4 69.11 -5.97 6.90
C PRO A 4 69.65 -6.56 8.24
N ASN A 5 68.94 -7.51 8.82
CA ASN A 5 69.69 -8.51 9.59
C ASN A 5 69.00 -9.87 9.69
N ARG A 6 69.72 -10.88 9.24
CA ARG A 6 69.48 -12.30 9.41
C ARG A 6 69.90 -12.74 10.83
N PHE A 7 69.23 -13.69 11.41
CA PHE A 7 69.88 -14.68 12.27
C PHE A 7 69.23 -16.06 12.12
N PHE A 8 70.08 -16.98 11.69
CA PHE A 8 69.90 -18.43 11.67
C PHE A 8 69.94 -18.98 13.08
N SER A 9 69.08 -19.94 13.39
CA SER A 9 69.46 -20.98 14.37
C SER A 9 68.75 -22.29 13.99
N ARG A 10 69.59 -23.29 13.81
CA ARG A 10 69.24 -24.70 13.56
C ARG A 10 68.98 -25.37 14.92
N GLY A 11 67.96 -26.21 14.96
CA GLY A 11 67.75 -27.14 16.07
C GLY A 11 67.03 -28.38 15.63
N LEU A 12 67.62 -29.50 15.82
CA LEU A 12 67.40 -30.86 15.33
C LEU A 12 66.29 -31.64 16.09
N TYR A 13 65.54 -32.48 15.38
CA TYR A 13 64.92 -33.77 15.72
C TYR A 13 63.98 -33.97 16.92
N ALA A 14 62.75 -34.41 16.61
CA ALA A 14 62.17 -35.60 17.23
C ALA A 14 61.00 -36.11 16.37
N VAL A 15 61.11 -37.34 15.91
CA VAL A 15 60.09 -38.13 15.21
C VAL A 15 59.14 -38.66 16.30
N ALA A 16 57.86 -38.32 16.20
CA ALA A 16 56.80 -39.03 16.91
C ALA A 16 55.61 -39.20 15.99
N GLY A 17 55.24 -40.46 15.71
CA GLY A 17 54.18 -40.85 14.84
C GLY A 17 52.82 -40.35 15.30
N LEU A 18 52.06 -39.80 14.37
CA LEU A 18 50.68 -39.41 14.61
C LEU A 18 49.76 -40.19 13.69
N VAL A 19 48.90 -40.96 14.34
CA VAL A 19 47.81 -41.74 13.73
C VAL A 19 46.86 -40.79 13.04
N LEU A 20 46.72 -40.95 11.71
CA LEU A 20 45.73 -40.23 10.89
C LEU A 20 44.32 -40.80 11.13
N SER A 21 43.55 -40.13 12.00
CA SER A 21 42.11 -40.34 12.11
C SER A 21 41.43 -39.55 11.00
N PHE A 22 40.96 -40.22 9.94
CA PHE A 22 40.11 -39.66 8.93
C PHE A 22 38.72 -39.43 9.55
N GLY A 23 38.47 -38.21 10.03
CA GLY A 23 37.15 -37.72 10.36
C GLY A 23 36.40 -37.34 9.08
N ALA A 24 35.43 -38.16 8.66
CA ALA A 24 34.50 -37.80 7.58
C ALA A 24 33.64 -36.64 8.05
N ALA A 25 33.97 -35.43 7.65
CA ALA A 25 33.07 -34.28 7.80
C ALA A 25 31.89 -34.45 6.85
N LEU A 26 30.71 -34.79 7.41
CA LEU A 26 29.44 -34.73 6.72
C LEU A 26 29.14 -33.26 6.44
N ALA A 27 29.42 -32.81 5.22
CA ALA A 27 28.98 -31.52 4.72
C ALA A 27 27.44 -31.55 4.65
N GLN A 28 26.77 -31.00 5.66
CA GLN A 28 25.33 -30.69 5.56
C GLN A 28 25.15 -29.63 4.50
N ALA A 29 24.70 -30.03 3.33
CA ALA A 29 24.23 -29.11 2.31
C ALA A 29 23.05 -28.33 2.90
N ALA A 30 23.28 -27.06 3.22
CA ALA A 30 22.21 -26.14 3.58
C ALA A 30 21.21 -26.11 2.40
N ALA A 31 19.95 -26.49 2.66
CA ALA A 31 18.89 -26.36 1.70
C ALA A 31 18.80 -24.89 1.23
N PRO A 32 18.68 -24.62 -0.07
CA PRO A 32 18.56 -23.24 -0.56
C PRO A 32 17.36 -22.59 0.12
N ALA A 33 17.61 -21.48 0.82
CA ALA A 33 16.56 -20.65 1.38
C ALA A 33 15.61 -20.25 0.26
N SER A 34 14.33 -20.62 0.39
CA SER A 34 13.30 -20.29 -0.59
C SER A 34 13.28 -18.77 -0.77
N ALA A 35 13.56 -18.29 -1.98
CA ALA A 35 13.44 -16.88 -2.30
C ALA A 35 12.02 -16.38 -1.92
N PRO A 36 11.88 -15.18 -1.32
CA PRO A 36 10.58 -14.63 -0.99
C PRO A 36 9.70 -14.61 -2.23
N ALA A 37 8.51 -15.21 -2.13
CA ALA A 37 7.55 -15.26 -3.23
C ALA A 37 7.26 -13.82 -3.70
N ARG A 38 7.39 -13.57 -5.01
CA ARG A 38 7.03 -12.27 -5.59
C ARG A 38 5.56 -11.99 -5.29
N PRO A 39 5.21 -10.75 -4.87
CA PRO A 39 3.81 -10.38 -4.71
C PRO A 39 3.06 -10.66 -6.01
N GLN A 40 1.98 -11.42 -5.91
CA GLN A 40 1.13 -11.67 -7.07
C GLN A 40 0.34 -10.40 -7.37
N PRO A 41 0.14 -10.06 -8.67
CA PRO A 41 -0.68 -8.92 -9.04
C PRO A 41 -2.14 -9.13 -8.58
N PRO A 42 -2.88 -8.04 -8.34
CA PRO A 42 -4.30 -8.13 -8.03
C PRO A 42 -5.08 -8.68 -9.24
N ASP A 43 -6.20 -9.34 -8.94
CA ASP A 43 -7.26 -9.58 -9.93
C ASP A 43 -7.98 -8.25 -10.18
N VAL A 44 -8.03 -7.81 -11.44
CA VAL A 44 -8.55 -6.48 -11.81
C VAL A 44 -9.66 -6.62 -12.85
N LYS A 45 -10.83 -6.02 -12.56
CA LYS A 45 -11.96 -5.95 -13.46
C LYS A 45 -12.42 -4.49 -13.62
N MET A 46 -12.49 -4.00 -14.84
CA MET A 46 -13.03 -2.66 -15.12
C MET A 46 -14.55 -2.66 -15.12
N VAL A 47 -15.14 -1.67 -14.45
CA VAL A 47 -16.58 -1.40 -14.40
C VAL A 47 -16.77 0.11 -14.60
N GLY A 48 -17.15 0.51 -15.81
CA GLY A 48 -17.10 1.91 -16.22
C GLY A 48 -15.69 2.47 -16.12
N LYS A 49 -15.50 3.53 -15.37
CA LYS A 49 -14.19 4.17 -15.13
C LYS A 49 -13.48 3.67 -13.85
N TRP A 50 -14.05 2.67 -13.17
CA TRP A 50 -13.51 2.13 -11.93
C TRP A 50 -12.92 0.74 -12.12
N ALA A 51 -11.76 0.50 -11.55
CA ALA A 51 -11.16 -0.82 -11.45
C ALA A 51 -11.59 -1.48 -10.12
N VAL A 52 -12.29 -2.59 -10.17
CA VAL A 52 -12.48 -3.48 -9.02
C VAL A 52 -11.21 -4.32 -8.91
N ARG A 53 -10.48 -4.19 -7.81
CA ARG A 53 -9.21 -4.89 -7.60
C ARG A 53 -9.30 -5.76 -6.36
N CYS A 54 -8.90 -7.03 -6.48
CA CYS A 54 -8.77 -7.93 -5.34
C CYS A 54 -7.35 -8.46 -5.25
N PHE A 55 -6.74 -8.28 -4.09
CA PHE A 55 -5.35 -8.65 -3.84
C PHE A 55 -5.27 -10.07 -3.26
N PRO A 56 -4.33 -10.91 -3.70
CA PRO A 56 -4.14 -12.27 -3.18
C PRO A 56 -3.42 -12.25 -1.83
N ILE A 57 -3.94 -11.48 -0.88
CA ILE A 57 -3.40 -11.29 0.46
C ILE A 57 -4.42 -11.72 1.53
N SER A 58 -3.92 -12.22 2.66
CA SER A 58 -4.76 -12.46 3.83
C SER A 58 -5.04 -11.12 4.52
N SER A 59 -6.21 -10.54 4.25
CA SER A 59 -6.60 -9.21 4.72
C SER A 59 -8.08 -9.20 5.12
N PRO A 60 -8.49 -8.41 6.13
CA PRO A 60 -9.89 -8.15 6.40
C PRO A 60 -10.57 -7.29 5.32
N SER A 61 -9.79 -6.63 4.47
CA SER A 61 -10.26 -5.84 3.34
C SER A 61 -9.38 -6.13 2.10
N PRO A 62 -9.59 -7.28 1.42
CA PRO A 62 -8.73 -7.72 0.33
C PRO A 62 -9.04 -7.04 -1.01
N CYS A 63 -10.17 -6.34 -1.12
CA CYS A 63 -10.61 -5.72 -2.37
C CYS A 63 -10.88 -4.22 -2.20
N ASP A 64 -10.64 -3.48 -3.28
CA ASP A 64 -11.01 -2.06 -3.41
C ASP A 64 -11.61 -1.76 -4.78
N ILE A 65 -12.25 -0.61 -4.91
CA ILE A 65 -12.46 0.06 -6.19
C ILE A 65 -11.45 1.18 -6.33
N TYR A 66 -10.91 1.32 -7.52
CA TYR A 66 -9.80 2.22 -7.78
C TYR A 66 -9.99 3.02 -9.05
N GLN A 67 -9.69 4.31 -8.98
CA GLN A 67 -9.54 5.16 -10.14
C GLN A 67 -8.32 6.03 -9.99
N GLU A 68 -7.56 6.23 -11.06
CA GLU A 68 -6.46 7.18 -11.08
C GLU A 68 -6.51 8.07 -12.32
N LEU A 69 -5.94 9.26 -12.16
CA LEU A 69 -5.73 10.20 -13.22
C LEU A 69 -4.24 10.49 -13.33
N ALA A 70 -3.74 10.46 -14.55
CA ALA A 70 -2.38 10.86 -14.86
C ALA A 70 -2.40 12.05 -15.82
N GLU A 71 -1.40 12.90 -15.70
CA GLU A 71 -1.16 13.97 -16.66
C GLU A 71 -0.78 13.37 -18.02
N LYS A 72 -1.42 13.87 -19.08
CA LYS A 72 -1.27 13.28 -20.42
C LYS A 72 0.16 13.35 -20.97
N ASN A 73 0.89 14.43 -20.66
CA ASN A 73 2.20 14.67 -21.23
C ASN A 73 3.34 13.94 -20.51
N THR A 74 3.23 13.81 -19.20
CA THR A 74 4.29 13.25 -18.34
C THR A 74 3.98 11.84 -17.85
N GLY A 75 2.71 11.42 -17.89
CA GLY A 75 2.24 10.19 -17.27
C GLY A 75 2.26 10.23 -15.74
N GLN A 76 2.60 11.38 -15.14
CA GLN A 76 2.61 11.53 -13.69
C GLN A 76 1.20 11.44 -13.13
N ARG A 77 1.02 10.59 -12.11
CA ARG A 77 -0.26 10.47 -11.40
C ARG A 77 -0.56 11.76 -10.65
N VAL A 78 -1.72 12.35 -10.92
CA VAL A 78 -2.21 13.58 -10.28
C VAL A 78 -3.35 13.32 -9.31
N LEU A 79 -4.01 12.18 -9.39
CA LEU A 79 -5.04 11.76 -8.46
C LEU A 79 -5.11 10.23 -8.43
N ALA A 80 -5.28 9.66 -7.27
CA ALA A 80 -5.76 8.29 -7.13
C ALA A 80 -6.79 8.22 -6.01
N ILE A 81 -7.88 7.48 -6.24
CA ILE A 81 -8.94 7.24 -5.29
C ILE A 81 -9.09 5.73 -5.13
N SER A 82 -9.04 5.25 -3.90
CA SER A 82 -9.29 3.86 -3.53
C SER A 82 -10.36 3.83 -2.46
N ILE A 83 -11.40 3.04 -2.65
CA ILE A 83 -12.44 2.79 -1.65
C ILE A 83 -12.50 1.29 -1.42
N ALA A 84 -12.38 0.90 -0.17
CA ALA A 84 -12.37 -0.48 0.28
C ALA A 84 -13.45 -0.73 1.33
N TYR A 85 -13.90 -1.99 1.44
CA TYR A 85 -14.88 -2.42 2.41
C TYR A 85 -14.31 -3.48 3.34
N VAL A 86 -14.59 -3.36 4.63
CA VAL A 86 -14.21 -4.31 5.68
C VAL A 86 -15.44 -5.09 6.15
N PRO A 87 -15.71 -6.30 5.64
CA PRO A 87 -16.94 -7.03 5.92
C PRO A 87 -17.21 -7.29 7.39
N SER A 88 -16.18 -7.59 8.18
CA SER A 88 -16.30 -7.89 9.62
C SER A 88 -16.72 -6.70 10.47
N LEU A 89 -16.59 -5.47 9.96
CA LEU A 89 -16.92 -4.23 10.65
C LEU A 89 -18.08 -3.49 10.00
N ASP A 90 -18.54 -3.93 8.83
CA ASP A 90 -19.51 -3.23 7.97
C ASP A 90 -19.10 -1.76 7.75
N ARG A 91 -17.82 -1.54 7.39
CA ARG A 91 -17.26 -0.20 7.25
C ARG A 91 -16.50 -0.04 5.95
N ASN A 92 -16.59 1.17 5.40
CA ASN A 92 -15.78 1.58 4.27
C ASN A 92 -14.61 2.44 4.73
N GLY A 93 -13.52 2.38 3.96
CA GLY A 93 -12.39 3.29 4.05
C GLY A 93 -12.11 3.90 2.68
N ILE A 94 -11.71 5.17 2.68
CA ILE A 94 -11.27 5.86 1.48
C ILE A 94 -9.83 6.32 1.63
N ILE A 95 -9.06 6.16 0.56
CA ILE A 95 -7.73 6.74 0.39
C ILE A 95 -7.76 7.62 -0.85
N ILE A 96 -7.42 8.89 -0.69
CA ILE A 96 -7.23 9.82 -1.81
C ILE A 96 -5.79 10.27 -1.79
N SER A 97 -5.10 10.06 -2.91
CA SER A 97 -3.72 10.51 -3.12
C SER A 97 -3.68 11.64 -4.12
N VAL A 98 -3.02 12.74 -3.74
CA VAL A 98 -2.77 13.91 -4.58
C VAL A 98 -1.28 14.23 -4.60
N PRO A 99 -0.76 15.02 -5.56
CA PRO A 99 0.64 15.43 -5.60
C PRO A 99 1.08 16.15 -4.31
N LEU A 100 2.39 16.36 -4.19
CA LEU A 100 2.98 17.24 -3.17
C LEU A 100 2.62 18.72 -3.43
N GLU A 101 3.09 19.62 -2.56
CA GLU A 101 2.88 21.07 -2.63
C GLU A 101 1.42 21.51 -2.44
N VAL A 102 0.67 20.72 -1.66
CA VAL A 102 -0.70 21.04 -1.24
C VAL A 102 -0.73 21.68 0.14
N SER A 103 -1.66 22.59 0.38
CA SER A 103 -1.87 23.22 1.69
C SER A 103 -2.44 22.22 2.69
N ILE A 104 -1.58 21.69 3.56
CA ILE A 104 -1.96 20.69 4.57
C ILE A 104 -3.12 21.18 5.47
N PRO A 105 -3.14 22.42 5.97
CA PRO A 105 -4.22 22.89 6.84
C PRO A 105 -5.58 22.94 6.15
N LYS A 106 -5.61 23.24 4.84
CA LYS A 106 -6.86 23.36 4.08
C LYS A 106 -7.50 22.00 3.77
N GLY A 107 -6.68 20.97 3.57
CA GLY A 107 -7.19 19.64 3.16
C GLY A 107 -7.69 19.66 1.72
N LEU A 108 -8.58 18.71 1.40
CA LEU A 108 -9.27 18.65 0.12
C LEU A 108 -10.78 18.44 0.29
N VAL A 109 -11.56 18.72 -0.77
CA VAL A 109 -13.02 18.56 -0.77
C VAL A 109 -13.43 17.72 -1.97
N ILE A 110 -14.30 16.73 -1.74
CA ILE A 110 -15.01 15.99 -2.80
C ILE A 110 -16.29 16.75 -3.11
N GLN A 111 -16.54 17.01 -4.37
CA GLN A 111 -17.77 17.68 -4.82
C GLN A 111 -18.36 16.97 -6.03
N THR A 112 -19.67 16.79 -5.99
CA THR A 112 -20.51 16.33 -7.12
C THR A 112 -21.67 17.30 -7.29
N ASP A 113 -22.60 16.99 -8.18
CA ASP A 113 -23.86 17.74 -8.38
C ASP A 113 -24.76 17.80 -7.13
N ASN A 114 -24.75 16.74 -6.33
CA ASN A 114 -25.66 16.60 -5.17
C ASN A 114 -24.94 16.34 -3.84
N PHE A 115 -23.60 16.38 -3.83
CA PHE A 115 -22.81 16.12 -2.63
C PHE A 115 -21.58 17.02 -2.55
N THR A 116 -21.33 17.55 -1.38
CA THR A 116 -20.07 18.23 -1.05
C THR A 116 -19.60 17.75 0.30
N SER A 117 -18.39 17.17 0.36
CA SER A 117 -17.80 16.74 1.62
C SER A 117 -17.36 17.95 2.45
N PRO A 118 -17.25 17.80 3.78
CA PRO A 118 -16.40 18.73 4.56
C PRO A 118 -14.95 18.66 4.06
N ALA A 119 -14.11 19.60 4.51
CA ALA A 119 -12.67 19.57 4.22
C ALA A 119 -12.03 18.32 4.86
N LEU A 120 -11.56 17.42 4.02
CA LEU A 120 -10.91 16.16 4.39
C LEU A 120 -9.43 16.42 4.67
N LYS A 121 -8.97 16.06 5.85
CA LYS A 121 -7.61 16.33 6.29
C LYS A 121 -6.60 15.34 5.72
N TYR A 122 -5.45 15.83 5.31
CA TYR A 122 -4.33 14.95 4.97
C TYR A 122 -3.83 14.24 6.23
N ARG A 123 -3.71 12.93 6.16
CA ARG A 123 -3.17 12.11 7.24
C ARG A 123 -1.65 12.07 7.21
N ARG A 124 -1.07 12.00 6.03
CA ARG A 124 0.38 11.94 5.79
C ARG A 124 0.74 12.43 4.40
N CYS A 125 2.01 12.77 4.22
CA CYS A 125 2.64 12.95 2.91
C CYS A 125 3.95 12.16 2.89
N ASP A 126 4.30 11.63 1.72
CA ASP A 126 5.59 11.01 1.45
C ASP A 126 6.08 11.44 0.05
N ARG A 127 7.19 10.84 -0.44
CA ARG A 127 7.76 11.19 -1.76
C ARG A 127 6.79 10.99 -2.94
N ASN A 128 5.70 10.25 -2.77
CA ASN A 128 4.75 9.92 -3.84
C ASN A 128 3.50 10.81 -3.81
N GLY A 129 3.33 11.67 -2.79
CA GLY A 129 2.19 12.56 -2.66
C GLY A 129 1.68 12.72 -1.23
N CYS A 130 0.54 13.41 -1.10
CA CYS A 130 -0.19 13.59 0.14
C CYS A 130 -1.47 12.76 0.13
N TYR A 131 -1.84 12.20 1.29
CA TYR A 131 -2.91 11.22 1.40
C TYR A 131 -3.95 11.64 2.42
N VAL A 132 -5.21 11.63 2.00
CA VAL A 132 -6.37 11.53 2.89
C VAL A 132 -6.65 10.05 3.10
N GLU A 133 -6.73 9.61 4.35
CA GLU A 133 -7.03 8.24 4.73
C GLU A 133 -8.05 8.30 5.88
N MET A 134 -9.28 7.85 5.64
CA MET A 134 -10.35 7.97 6.63
C MET A 134 -11.45 6.93 6.41
N PRO A 135 -12.25 6.63 7.45
CA PRO A 135 -13.52 5.94 7.27
C PRO A 135 -14.46 6.76 6.38
N MET A 136 -15.28 6.06 5.60
CA MET A 136 -16.31 6.66 4.76
C MET A 136 -17.65 6.05 5.16
N ASP A 137 -18.63 6.88 5.50
CA ASP A 137 -19.95 6.43 5.90
C ASP A 137 -20.82 5.96 4.73
N ALA A 138 -21.84 5.18 5.04
CA ALA A 138 -22.75 4.65 4.04
C ALA A 138 -23.55 5.76 3.33
N ALA A 139 -23.81 6.88 3.99
CA ALA A 139 -24.53 8.01 3.40
C ALA A 139 -23.69 8.69 2.31
N SER A 140 -22.40 8.87 2.55
CA SER A 140 -21.45 9.39 1.56
C SER A 140 -21.33 8.45 0.36
N ILE A 141 -21.23 7.13 0.58
CA ILE A 141 -21.25 6.13 -0.51
C ILE A 141 -22.54 6.22 -1.32
N ALA A 142 -23.69 6.28 -0.64
CA ALA A 142 -24.99 6.38 -1.30
C ALA A 142 -25.14 7.69 -2.11
N SER A 143 -24.60 8.79 -1.60
CA SER A 143 -24.59 10.08 -2.30
C SER A 143 -23.76 10.01 -3.57
N LEU A 144 -22.53 9.46 -3.50
CA LEU A 144 -21.70 9.26 -4.69
C LEU A 144 -22.34 8.31 -5.71
N SER A 145 -23.01 7.25 -5.22
CA SER A 145 -23.71 6.27 -6.11
C SER A 145 -24.88 6.85 -6.86
N LYS A 146 -25.49 7.94 -6.34
CA LYS A 146 -26.66 8.61 -6.92
C LYS A 146 -26.30 9.88 -7.70
N SER A 147 -25.04 10.31 -7.63
CA SER A 147 -24.56 11.48 -8.37
C SER A 147 -24.46 11.20 -9.86
N GLY A 148 -24.52 12.28 -10.65
CA GLY A 148 -24.17 12.24 -12.08
C GLY A 148 -22.72 11.78 -12.30
N PRO A 149 -22.31 11.60 -13.56
CA PRO A 149 -21.02 11.00 -13.89
C PRO A 149 -19.82 11.87 -13.52
N ASP A 150 -20.01 13.15 -13.27
CA ASP A 150 -18.94 14.10 -13.05
C ASP A 150 -18.74 14.39 -11.55
N ALA A 151 -17.50 14.26 -11.12
CA ALA A 151 -17.09 14.54 -9.75
C ALA A 151 -15.75 15.27 -9.74
N HIS A 152 -15.50 16.00 -8.66
CA HIS A 152 -14.36 16.89 -8.53
C HIS A 152 -13.68 16.70 -7.18
N ILE A 153 -12.34 16.73 -7.18
CA ILE A 153 -11.53 16.95 -5.99
C ILE A 153 -10.99 18.39 -6.05
N LYS A 154 -11.40 19.22 -5.10
CA LYS A 154 -10.85 20.57 -4.92
C LYS A 154 -9.70 20.53 -3.94
N ILE A 155 -8.56 21.04 -4.33
CA ILE A 155 -7.35 21.14 -3.53
C ILE A 155 -6.80 22.56 -3.61
N THR A 156 -6.11 23.00 -2.56
CA THR A 156 -5.36 24.26 -2.55
C THR A 156 -3.88 23.94 -2.52
N ALA A 157 -3.10 24.53 -3.42
CA ALA A 157 -1.64 24.48 -3.34
C ALA A 157 -1.12 25.25 -2.12
N ASP A 158 0.11 24.95 -1.72
CA ASP A 158 0.77 25.64 -0.60
C ASP A 158 0.86 27.16 -0.84
N GLY A 159 1.06 27.59 -2.08
CA GLY A 159 1.00 29.00 -2.50
C GLY A 159 -0.41 29.61 -2.55
N GLY A 160 -1.47 28.91 -2.10
CA GLY A 160 -2.84 29.42 -2.00
C GLY A 160 -3.69 29.27 -3.26
N LYS A 161 -3.13 28.84 -4.39
CA LYS A 161 -3.86 28.64 -5.64
C LYS A 161 -4.75 27.39 -5.52
N GLU A 162 -6.01 27.52 -5.96
CA GLU A 162 -6.95 26.39 -6.00
C GLU A 162 -6.85 25.62 -7.32
N PHE A 163 -6.99 24.31 -7.23
CA PHE A 163 -7.06 23.37 -8.36
C PHE A 163 -8.28 22.48 -8.23
N THR A 164 -8.81 22.08 -9.37
CA THR A 164 -9.88 21.10 -9.46
C THR A 164 -9.39 19.91 -10.30
N LEU A 165 -9.42 18.72 -9.72
CA LEU A 165 -9.15 17.46 -10.40
C LEU A 165 -10.48 16.76 -10.68
N ASN A 166 -10.79 16.58 -11.95
CA ASN A 166 -12.04 15.95 -12.35
C ASN A 166 -11.85 14.43 -12.36
N PHE A 167 -12.78 13.69 -11.77
CA PHE A 167 -12.83 12.24 -11.86
C PHE A 167 -14.25 11.79 -12.21
N SER A 168 -14.44 10.54 -12.59
CA SER A 168 -15.72 10.04 -13.07
C SER A 168 -16.38 9.12 -12.06
N LEU A 169 -17.68 9.25 -11.90
CA LEU A 169 -18.53 8.32 -11.18
C LEU A 169 -19.23 7.30 -12.10
N ASP A 170 -18.89 7.31 -13.41
CA ASP A 170 -19.38 6.29 -14.33
C ASP A 170 -18.99 4.89 -13.88
N GLY A 171 -19.97 4.04 -13.61
CA GLY A 171 -19.78 2.69 -13.11
C GLY A 171 -19.53 2.58 -11.60
N PHE A 172 -19.48 3.70 -10.85
CA PHE A 172 -19.15 3.71 -9.42
C PHE A 172 -20.03 2.77 -8.59
N ALA A 173 -21.36 2.90 -8.68
CA ALA A 173 -22.29 2.09 -7.91
C ALA A 173 -22.11 0.59 -8.19
N SER A 174 -22.03 0.21 -9.47
CA SER A 174 -21.84 -1.20 -9.86
C SER A 174 -20.46 -1.74 -9.47
N ALA A 175 -19.41 -0.91 -9.54
CA ALA A 175 -18.07 -1.28 -9.11
C ALA A 175 -18.03 -1.50 -7.60
N TYR A 176 -18.65 -0.60 -6.83
CA TYR A 176 -18.76 -0.71 -5.39
C TYR A 176 -19.48 -1.99 -4.96
N ASP A 177 -20.66 -2.27 -5.54
CA ASP A 177 -21.42 -3.49 -5.23
C ASP A 177 -20.60 -4.77 -5.53
N GLN A 178 -19.93 -4.82 -6.68
CA GLN A 178 -19.07 -5.96 -7.03
C GLN A 178 -17.89 -6.10 -6.06
N MET A 179 -17.26 -5.00 -5.67
CA MET A 179 -16.16 -5.00 -4.69
C MET A 179 -16.64 -5.51 -3.34
N VAL A 180 -17.79 -5.05 -2.84
CA VAL A 180 -18.37 -5.51 -1.56
C VAL A 180 -18.64 -7.01 -1.58
N GLN A 181 -19.21 -7.53 -2.67
CA GLN A 181 -19.46 -8.96 -2.85
C GLN A 181 -18.14 -9.76 -2.77
N GLN A 182 -17.15 -9.38 -3.57
CA GLN A 182 -15.85 -10.06 -3.58
C GLN A 182 -15.10 -9.92 -2.25
N ALA A 183 -15.20 -8.77 -1.58
CA ALA A 183 -14.62 -8.58 -0.27
C ALA A 183 -15.21 -9.53 0.77
N LYS A 184 -16.55 -9.74 0.76
CA LYS A 184 -17.22 -10.70 1.65
C LYS A 184 -16.75 -12.13 1.41
N GLU A 185 -16.52 -12.52 0.18
CA GLU A 185 -16.06 -13.88 -0.19
C GLU A 185 -14.59 -14.12 0.19
N LYS A 186 -13.74 -13.12 0.03
CA LYS A 186 -12.28 -13.25 0.15
C LYS A 186 -11.71 -12.77 1.49
N ALA A 187 -12.46 -11.99 2.27
CA ALA A 187 -11.95 -11.42 3.52
C ALA A 187 -11.59 -12.49 4.55
N LYS A 188 -10.47 -12.27 5.23
CA LYS A 188 -10.11 -13.04 6.42
C LYS A 188 -10.60 -12.29 7.67
N PRO A 189 -11.08 -13.01 8.70
CA PRO A 189 -11.44 -12.38 9.96
C PRO A 189 -10.28 -11.57 10.54
N LEU A 190 -10.60 -10.44 11.17
CA LEU A 190 -9.62 -9.74 12.00
C LEU A 190 -9.13 -10.68 13.11
N PRO A 191 -7.84 -10.65 13.45
CA PRO A 191 -7.36 -11.33 14.65
C PRO A 191 -8.21 -10.89 15.85
N LYS A 192 -8.70 -11.83 16.65
CA LYS A 192 -9.35 -11.50 17.93
C LYS A 192 -8.31 -10.71 18.74
N GLN A 193 -8.64 -9.51 19.13
CA GLN A 193 -7.89 -8.76 20.13
C GLN A 193 -8.22 -9.37 21.50
N ASP A 194 -7.58 -10.47 21.83
CA ASP A 194 -7.66 -11.01 23.19
C ASP A 194 -6.84 -10.08 24.08
N GLY A 195 -7.53 -9.25 24.86
CA GLY A 195 -6.97 -8.62 26.04
C GLY A 195 -6.29 -7.26 25.87
N ALA A 196 -6.74 -6.37 25.01
CA ALA A 196 -6.36 -4.96 25.16
C ALA A 196 -7.13 -4.36 26.35
N PRO A 197 -6.45 -3.85 27.42
CA PRO A 197 -7.15 -3.14 28.48
C PRO A 197 -7.81 -1.88 27.89
N PRO A 198 -8.96 -1.44 28.46
CA PRO A 198 -9.62 -0.22 28.00
C PRO A 198 -8.68 0.97 28.17
N PRO A 199 -8.72 1.97 27.26
CA PRO A 199 -7.94 3.18 27.41
C PRO A 199 -8.37 3.90 28.69
N GLN A 200 -7.34 4.20 29.54
CA GLN A 200 -7.51 5.01 30.76
C GLN A 200 -7.66 6.48 30.37
#